data_3e0aec72febd6bcf652e016198a34e31
#
_entry.id   3e0aec72febd6bcf652e016198a34e31
#
_cell.length_a   1.000
_cell.length_b   1.000
_cell.length_c   1.000
_cell.angle_alpha   90.00
_cell.angle_beta   90.00
_cell.angle_gamma   90.00
#
_symmetry.space_group_name_H-M   'P 1'
#
loop_
_entity.id
_entity.type
_entity.pdbx_description
1 polymer ?
#
loop_
_entity_poly.entity_id
_entity_poly.type
_entity_poly.pdbx_seq_one_letter_code
_entity_poly.pdbx_strand_id
1 'polypeptide(L)'
;MKKISIIIPVYNVEKYIEECITSLLSQSYHNYEIIIVNDDTQDASIDKIRYLIDCNSNIKLVEKENGGLSSARNFGLKYATGEFITFVDSDDFIDKDFLKLMISAIGDADICSCGYKEVNEEGQFIRQRNNVFFATDDLFGKAIECINIIPNAWGKVYRKELFKDRKST
;
A
#
# COMPACT_ATOMS: atom_id res chain seq x y z
N MET A 1 0.96 20.41 0.00
CA MET A 1 1.43 19.08 0.55
C MET A 1 1.09 18.02 -0.50
N LYS A 2 2.00 17.12 -0.78
CA LYS A 2 1.84 16.02 -1.75
C LYS A 2 0.78 15.03 -1.25
N LYS A 3 -0.28 14.75 -2.02
CA LYS A 3 -1.33 13.79 -1.60
C LYS A 3 -0.94 12.36 -1.97
N ILE A 4 -1.18 11.40 -1.06
CA ILE A 4 -0.91 9.97 -1.25
C ILE A 4 -2.25 9.22 -1.32
N SER A 5 -2.43 8.35 -2.32
CA SER A 5 -3.50 7.35 -2.32
C SER A 5 -2.94 6.01 -1.89
N ILE A 6 -3.51 5.44 -0.84
CA ILE A 6 -3.17 4.13 -0.31
C ILE A 6 -4.21 3.14 -0.84
N ILE A 7 -3.77 2.13 -1.57
CA ILE A 7 -4.67 1.13 -2.18
C ILE A 7 -4.50 -0.19 -1.44
N ILE A 8 -5.60 -0.72 -0.94
CA ILE A 8 -5.66 -1.93 -0.11
C ILE A 8 -6.59 -2.94 -0.76
N PRO A 9 -6.08 -3.97 -1.44
CA PRO A 9 -6.87 -5.11 -1.89
C PRO A 9 -7.33 -5.95 -0.70
N VAL A 10 -8.62 -6.30 -0.65
CA VAL A 10 -9.19 -7.09 0.45
C VAL A 10 -9.86 -8.35 -0.11
N TYR A 11 -9.38 -9.52 0.34
CA TYR A 11 -9.97 -10.81 0.05
C TYR A 11 -9.59 -11.84 1.12
N ASN A 12 -10.55 -12.30 1.93
CA ASN A 12 -10.41 -13.32 2.97
C ASN A 12 -9.29 -13.04 4.00
N VAL A 13 -9.34 -11.85 4.63
CA VAL A 13 -8.33 -11.35 5.59
C VAL A 13 -8.93 -10.87 6.91
N GLU A 14 -10.06 -11.41 7.32
CA GLU A 14 -10.81 -10.98 8.50
C GLU A 14 -10.00 -10.95 9.80
N LYS A 15 -8.90 -11.71 9.89
CA LYS A 15 -8.03 -11.73 11.07
C LYS A 15 -7.12 -10.51 11.19
N TYR A 16 -6.75 -9.88 10.07
CA TYR A 16 -5.69 -8.90 9.99
C TYR A 16 -6.15 -7.51 9.59
N ILE A 17 -7.25 -7.41 8.85
CA ILE A 17 -7.69 -6.17 8.20
C ILE A 17 -7.90 -5.00 9.18
N GLU A 18 -8.36 -5.25 10.38
CA GLU A 18 -8.58 -4.19 11.38
C GLU A 18 -7.26 -3.57 11.84
N GLU A 19 -6.24 -4.39 12.08
CA GLU A 19 -4.90 -3.94 12.43
C GLU A 19 -4.28 -3.15 11.27
N CYS A 20 -4.41 -3.65 10.04
CA CYS A 20 -3.97 -2.98 8.83
C CYS A 20 -4.55 -1.55 8.74
N ILE A 21 -5.88 -1.41 8.75
CA ILE A 21 -6.56 -0.10 8.62
C ILE A 21 -6.21 0.82 9.80
N THR A 22 -6.12 0.29 11.02
CA THR A 22 -5.74 1.08 12.20
C THR A 22 -4.31 1.64 12.06
N SER A 23 -3.38 0.87 11.53
CA SER A 23 -2.01 1.32 11.27
C SER A 23 -1.95 2.47 10.26
N LEU A 24 -2.83 2.45 9.26
CA LEU A 24 -2.97 3.51 8.26
C LEU A 24 -3.60 4.77 8.84
N LEU A 25 -4.58 4.63 9.71
CA LEU A 25 -5.21 5.78 10.36
C LEU A 25 -4.30 6.46 11.38
N SER A 26 -3.30 5.75 11.92
CA SER A 26 -2.33 6.26 12.90
C SER A 26 -1.15 7.03 12.28
N GLN A 27 -1.12 7.23 10.95
CA GLN A 27 -0.01 7.87 10.26
C GLN A 27 0.20 9.33 10.70
N SER A 28 1.47 9.71 10.93
CA SER A 28 1.86 11.09 11.26
C SER A 28 1.80 12.07 10.08
N TYR A 29 1.62 11.58 8.87
CA TYR A 29 1.38 12.35 7.66
C TYR A 29 -0.12 12.34 7.35
N HIS A 30 -0.76 13.51 7.20
CA HIS A 30 -2.23 13.59 7.16
C HIS A 30 -2.83 13.86 5.76
N ASN A 31 -2.00 14.13 4.74
CA ASN A 31 -2.52 14.37 3.39
C ASN A 31 -2.57 13.08 2.56
N TYR A 32 -3.44 12.17 2.94
CA TYR A 32 -3.65 10.90 2.26
C TYR A 32 -5.13 10.52 2.19
N GLU A 33 -5.43 9.58 1.32
CA GLU A 33 -6.69 8.87 1.23
C GLU A 33 -6.44 7.36 1.23
N ILE A 34 -7.38 6.59 1.70
CA ILE A 34 -7.37 5.13 1.74
C ILE A 34 -8.44 4.62 0.78
N ILE A 35 -8.07 3.75 -0.14
CA ILE A 35 -8.97 3.11 -1.09
C ILE A 35 -8.96 1.62 -0.80
N ILE A 36 -9.99 1.16 -0.11
CA ILE A 36 -10.21 -0.25 0.19
C ILE A 36 -10.93 -0.86 -1.02
N VAL A 37 -10.32 -1.88 -1.61
CA VAL A 37 -10.89 -2.59 -2.75
C VAL A 37 -11.37 -3.97 -2.29
N ASN A 38 -12.66 -4.10 -2.08
CA ASN A 38 -13.28 -5.40 -1.82
C ASN A 38 -13.30 -6.23 -3.12
N ASP A 39 -12.47 -7.25 -3.20
CA ASP A 39 -12.37 -8.17 -4.35
C ASP A 39 -13.31 -9.36 -4.15
N ASP A 40 -14.58 -9.07 -3.78
CA ASP A 40 -15.63 -10.06 -3.51
C ASP A 40 -15.27 -11.02 -2.36
N THR A 41 -14.81 -10.45 -1.22
CA THR A 41 -14.47 -11.25 -0.04
C THR A 41 -15.69 -12.00 0.50
N GLN A 42 -15.48 -13.25 0.92
CA GLN A 42 -16.57 -14.14 1.39
C GLN A 42 -16.60 -14.26 2.92
N ASP A 43 -15.63 -13.66 3.61
CA ASP A 43 -15.49 -13.63 5.06
C ASP A 43 -15.99 -12.30 5.67
N ALA A 44 -15.81 -12.11 6.96
CA ALA A 44 -16.25 -10.92 7.68
C ALA A 44 -15.28 -9.72 7.55
N SER A 45 -14.32 -9.73 6.59
CA SER A 45 -13.28 -8.68 6.46
C SER A 45 -13.87 -7.27 6.41
N ILE A 46 -14.87 -7.03 5.58
CA ILE A 46 -15.47 -5.70 5.41
C ILE A 46 -16.32 -5.32 6.62
N ASP A 47 -17.06 -6.27 7.19
CA ASP A 47 -17.91 -6.00 8.35
C ASP A 47 -17.10 -5.57 9.57
N LYS A 48 -15.91 -6.18 9.79
CA LYS A 48 -15.02 -5.83 10.89
C LYS A 48 -14.49 -4.40 10.84
N ILE A 49 -14.37 -3.82 9.66
CA ILE A 49 -13.85 -2.46 9.49
C ILE A 49 -14.92 -1.44 9.12
N ARG A 50 -16.20 -1.84 9.06
CA ARG A 50 -17.31 -0.95 8.67
C ARG A 50 -17.33 0.32 9.52
N TYR A 51 -17.17 0.20 10.82
CA TYR A 51 -17.16 1.34 11.74
C TYR A 51 -15.97 2.30 11.46
N LEU A 52 -14.81 1.79 11.04
CA LEU A 52 -13.66 2.63 10.65
C LEU A 52 -13.96 3.38 9.35
N ILE A 53 -14.60 2.73 8.39
CA ILE A 53 -14.99 3.34 7.12
C ILE A 53 -15.99 4.47 7.38
N ASP A 54 -17.02 4.23 8.18
CA ASP A 54 -18.10 5.18 8.45
C ASP A 54 -17.62 6.41 9.24
N CYS A 55 -16.62 6.24 10.12
CA CYS A 55 -16.07 7.31 10.95
C CYS A 55 -14.96 8.15 10.27
N ASN A 56 -14.43 7.71 9.12
CA ASN A 56 -13.27 8.36 8.50
C ASN A 56 -13.54 8.76 7.04
N SER A 57 -13.73 10.05 6.80
CA SER A 57 -14.06 10.60 5.48
C SER A 57 -12.94 10.46 4.42
N ASN A 58 -11.71 10.13 4.84
CA ASN A 58 -10.58 9.86 3.96
C ASN A 58 -10.49 8.38 3.53
N ILE A 59 -11.45 7.52 3.97
CA ILE A 59 -11.57 6.14 3.52
C ILE A 59 -12.65 6.03 2.45
N LYS A 60 -12.36 5.35 1.38
CA LYS A 60 -13.29 4.98 0.31
C LYS A 60 -13.31 3.48 0.14
N LEU A 61 -14.47 2.85 0.32
CA LEU A 61 -14.69 1.45 -0.05
C LEU A 61 -15.19 1.39 -1.50
N VAL A 62 -14.57 0.52 -2.30
CA VAL A 62 -15.02 0.17 -3.66
C VAL A 62 -15.10 -1.34 -3.81
N GLU A 63 -16.07 -1.81 -4.55
CA GLU A 63 -16.37 -3.23 -4.71
C GLU A 63 -16.23 -3.67 -6.15
N LYS A 64 -15.78 -4.89 -6.37
CA LYS A 64 -15.68 -5.52 -7.69
C LYS A 64 -15.82 -7.04 -7.56
N GLU A 65 -16.21 -7.69 -8.64
CA GLU A 65 -16.14 -9.15 -8.76
C GLU A 65 -14.71 -9.64 -8.58
N ASN A 66 -14.54 -10.80 -7.94
CA ASN A 66 -13.22 -11.38 -7.70
C ASN A 66 -12.41 -11.49 -8.99
N GLY A 67 -11.18 -11.02 -8.96
CA GLY A 67 -10.27 -11.03 -10.09
C GLY A 67 -8.81 -11.15 -9.67
N GLY A 68 -8.58 -11.31 -8.37
CA GLY A 68 -7.26 -11.47 -7.76
C GLY A 68 -6.52 -10.15 -7.53
N LEU A 69 -5.42 -10.27 -6.82
CA LEU A 69 -4.64 -9.17 -6.23
C LEU A 69 -4.27 -8.05 -7.22
N SER A 70 -3.75 -8.43 -8.41
CA SER A 70 -3.36 -7.44 -9.44
C SER A 70 -4.57 -6.72 -10.02
N SER A 71 -5.69 -7.42 -10.22
CA SER A 71 -6.95 -6.85 -10.68
C SER A 71 -7.50 -5.84 -9.67
N ALA A 72 -7.48 -6.19 -8.37
CA ALA A 72 -7.93 -5.32 -7.30
C ALA A 72 -7.05 -4.05 -7.20
N ARG A 73 -5.72 -4.18 -7.25
CA ARG A 73 -4.81 -3.02 -7.29
C ARG A 73 -5.09 -2.10 -8.46
N ASN A 74 -5.27 -2.66 -9.68
CA ASN A 74 -5.61 -1.88 -10.88
C ASN A 74 -6.98 -1.22 -10.77
N PHE A 75 -7.93 -1.87 -10.13
CA PHE A 75 -9.25 -1.28 -9.90
C PHE A 75 -9.15 -0.09 -8.94
N GLY A 76 -8.40 -0.22 -7.85
CA GLY A 76 -8.16 0.86 -6.90
C GLY A 76 -7.50 2.09 -7.52
N LEU A 77 -6.56 1.89 -8.46
CA LEU A 77 -5.89 2.99 -9.18
C LEU A 77 -6.87 3.92 -9.90
N LYS A 78 -8.04 3.44 -10.35
CA LYS A 78 -9.07 4.26 -11.00
C LYS A 78 -9.68 5.30 -10.08
N TYR A 79 -9.65 5.05 -8.77
CA TYR A 79 -10.23 5.93 -7.75
C TYR A 79 -9.19 6.80 -7.04
N ALA A 80 -7.91 6.55 -7.26
CA ALA A 80 -6.82 7.30 -6.67
C ALA A 80 -6.79 8.74 -7.17
N THR A 81 -6.78 9.71 -6.25
CA THR A 81 -6.70 11.15 -6.58
C THR A 81 -5.36 11.76 -6.18
N GLY A 82 -4.54 11.03 -5.41
CA GLY A 82 -3.22 11.48 -4.96
C GLY A 82 -2.21 11.60 -6.10
N GLU A 83 -1.21 12.44 -5.90
CA GLU A 83 -0.02 12.56 -6.75
C GLU A 83 0.86 11.30 -6.65
N PHE A 84 0.82 10.68 -5.50
CA PHE A 84 1.57 9.47 -5.19
C PHE A 84 0.64 8.30 -4.84
N ILE A 85 1.11 7.10 -5.15
CA ILE A 85 0.41 5.83 -4.89
C ILE A 85 1.28 4.97 -3.97
N THR A 86 0.67 4.31 -3.01
CA THR A 86 1.27 3.19 -2.28
C THR A 86 0.28 2.04 -2.20
N PHE A 87 0.78 0.81 -2.26
CA PHE A 87 0.00 -0.39 -2.04
C PHE A 87 0.37 -0.96 -0.67
N VAL A 88 -0.63 -1.36 0.08
CA VAL A 88 -0.47 -2.08 1.35
C VAL A 88 -1.32 -3.35 1.26
N ASP A 89 -0.72 -4.49 1.51
CA ASP A 89 -1.46 -5.75 1.55
C ASP A 89 -2.26 -5.79 2.86
N SER A 90 -3.46 -6.32 2.80
CA SER A 90 -4.46 -6.21 3.87
C SER A 90 -4.18 -7.08 5.10
N ASP A 91 -3.16 -7.94 5.01
CA ASP A 91 -2.58 -8.74 6.10
C ASP A 91 -1.29 -8.13 6.69
N ASP A 92 -0.87 -6.96 6.19
CA ASP A 92 0.29 -6.21 6.66
C ASP A 92 -0.12 -4.97 7.47
N PHE A 93 0.81 -4.41 8.24
CA PHE A 93 0.69 -3.11 8.89
C PHE A 93 1.93 -2.25 8.65
N ILE A 94 1.78 -0.94 8.76
CA ILE A 94 2.87 0.01 8.51
C ILE A 94 3.22 0.83 9.76
N ASP A 95 4.50 1.21 9.86
CA ASP A 95 4.96 2.11 10.92
C ASP A 95 4.26 3.48 10.82
N LYS A 96 3.99 4.13 11.96
CA LYS A 96 3.30 5.42 12.05
C LYS A 96 3.95 6.55 11.26
N ASP A 97 5.25 6.49 11.01
CA ASP A 97 5.99 7.49 10.25
C ASP A 97 6.26 7.08 8.79
N PHE A 98 5.73 5.93 8.34
CA PHE A 98 5.97 5.39 7.01
C PHE A 98 5.68 6.42 5.91
N LEU A 99 4.49 6.97 5.84
CA LEU A 99 4.12 7.94 4.79
C LEU A 99 4.99 9.19 4.84
N LYS A 100 5.27 9.72 6.03
CA LYS A 100 6.11 10.91 6.22
C LYS A 100 7.53 10.68 5.72
N LEU A 101 8.14 9.55 6.09
CA LEU A 101 9.49 9.20 5.69
C LEU A 101 9.58 8.97 4.18
N MET A 102 8.63 8.23 3.59
CA MET A 102 8.61 7.93 2.17
C MET A 102 8.44 9.19 1.30
N ILE A 103 7.54 10.11 1.68
CA ILE A 103 7.33 11.37 0.97
C ILE A 103 8.54 12.31 1.11
N SER A 104 9.25 12.27 2.24
CA SER A 104 10.47 13.04 2.42
C SER A 104 11.63 12.47 1.57
N ALA A 105 11.68 11.15 1.43
CA ALA A 105 12.76 10.45 0.73
C ALA A 105 12.60 10.46 -0.79
N ILE A 106 11.37 10.44 -1.33
CA ILE A 106 11.14 10.29 -2.77
C ILE A 106 11.69 11.45 -3.61
N GLY A 107 11.70 12.68 -3.08
CA GLY A 107 12.23 13.86 -3.81
C GLY A 107 11.64 13.97 -5.21
N ASP A 108 12.53 14.01 -6.22
CA ASP A 108 12.17 14.05 -7.65
C ASP A 108 12.10 12.64 -8.29
N ALA A 109 12.40 11.59 -7.54
CA ALA A 109 12.35 10.23 -8.06
C ALA A 109 10.91 9.75 -8.34
N ASP A 110 10.78 8.80 -9.24
CA ASP A 110 9.51 8.20 -9.61
C ASP A 110 9.05 7.14 -8.61
N ILE A 111 10.01 6.47 -7.95
CA ILE A 111 9.74 5.39 -6.98
C ILE A 111 10.67 5.53 -5.79
N CYS A 112 10.12 5.34 -4.59
CA CYS A 112 10.86 5.19 -3.35
C CYS A 112 10.48 3.85 -2.71
N SER A 113 11.46 3.11 -2.18
CA SER A 113 11.26 1.81 -1.52
C SER A 113 11.83 1.83 -0.11
N CYS A 114 11.15 1.17 0.84
CA CYS A 114 11.64 0.99 2.20
C CYS A 114 11.97 -0.48 2.50
N GLY A 115 12.60 -0.72 3.65
CA GLY A 115 12.74 -2.04 4.23
C GLY A 115 11.45 -2.53 4.91
N TYR A 116 11.47 -3.78 5.39
CA TYR A 116 10.38 -4.37 6.13
C TYR A 116 10.87 -5.27 7.26
N LYS A 117 9.99 -5.47 8.23
CA LYS A 117 10.13 -6.47 9.28
C LYS A 117 9.10 -7.57 9.06
N GLU A 118 9.52 -8.80 9.26
CA GLU A 118 8.64 -9.96 9.27
C GLU A 118 8.35 -10.34 10.72
N VAL A 119 7.09 -10.52 11.04
CA VAL A 119 6.61 -10.95 12.35
C VAL A 119 5.75 -12.21 12.19
N ASN A 120 5.66 -13.04 13.22
CA ASN A 120 4.72 -14.17 13.24
C ASN A 120 3.31 -13.73 13.66
N GLU A 121 2.36 -14.67 13.72
CA GLU A 121 0.97 -14.40 14.13
C GLU A 121 0.84 -13.83 15.56
N GLU A 122 1.83 -14.08 16.43
CA GLU A 122 1.89 -13.53 17.79
C GLU A 122 2.59 -12.14 17.85
N GLY A 123 2.94 -11.56 16.68
CA GLY A 123 3.63 -10.27 16.60
C GLY A 123 5.13 -10.32 16.96
N GLN A 124 5.71 -11.52 17.11
CA GLN A 124 7.12 -11.67 17.44
C GLN A 124 8.00 -11.48 16.19
N PHE A 125 9.09 -10.76 16.36
CA PHE A 125 10.06 -10.50 15.30
C PHE A 125 10.70 -11.80 14.78
N ILE A 126 10.68 -11.99 13.47
CA ILE A 126 11.34 -13.08 12.76
C ILE A 126 12.63 -12.57 12.09
N ARG A 127 12.50 -11.60 11.19
CA ARG A 127 13.64 -11.05 10.45
C ARG A 127 13.34 -9.64 9.94
N GLN A 128 14.40 -8.93 9.57
CA GLN A 128 14.32 -7.61 8.94
C GLN A 128 15.11 -7.61 7.63
N ARG A 129 14.55 -6.99 6.61
CA ARG A 129 15.29 -6.57 5.43
C ARG A 129 15.40 -5.06 5.41
N ASN A 130 16.63 -4.58 5.43
CA ASN A 130 16.91 -3.18 5.20
C ASN A 130 17.05 -2.96 3.70
N ASN A 131 16.18 -2.13 3.13
CA ASN A 131 16.41 -1.65 1.78
C ASN A 131 17.32 -0.44 1.84
N VAL A 132 18.28 -0.38 0.93
CA VAL A 132 18.97 0.87 0.63
C VAL A 132 17.97 1.70 -0.19
N PHE A 133 17.75 2.95 0.20
CA PHE A 133 16.95 3.88 -0.58
C PHE A 133 17.60 4.08 -1.96
N PHE A 134 16.89 3.71 -3.02
CA PHE A 134 17.29 4.05 -4.38
C PHE A 134 16.24 4.95 -5.00
N ALA A 135 16.65 6.16 -5.32
CA ALA A 135 16.00 6.98 -6.32
C ALA A 135 16.68 6.64 -7.67
N THR A 136 15.95 6.15 -8.65
CA THR A 136 16.53 5.83 -9.95
C THR A 136 15.50 6.02 -11.05
N ASP A 137 15.96 6.57 -12.14
CA ASP A 137 15.28 6.72 -13.43
C ASP A 137 15.38 5.43 -14.27
N ASP A 138 16.34 4.56 -13.96
CA ASP A 138 16.52 3.24 -14.59
C ASP A 138 16.20 2.12 -13.58
N LEU A 139 14.91 1.95 -13.29
CA LEU A 139 14.46 0.92 -12.37
C LEU A 139 14.71 -0.50 -12.93
N PHE A 140 14.65 -0.68 -14.25
CA PHE A 140 14.76 -1.98 -14.89
C PHE A 140 16.21 -2.47 -14.89
N GLY A 141 17.18 -1.63 -15.23
CA GLY A 141 18.60 -1.96 -15.19
C GLY A 141 19.06 -2.27 -13.77
N LYS A 142 18.65 -1.45 -12.80
CA LYS A 142 19.02 -1.65 -11.38
C LYS A 142 18.26 -2.77 -10.69
N ALA A 143 17.05 -3.13 -11.11
CA ALA A 143 16.34 -4.30 -10.60
C ALA A 143 17.05 -5.61 -10.99
N ILE A 144 17.73 -5.62 -12.13
CA ILE A 144 18.54 -6.76 -12.56
C ILE A 144 19.88 -6.79 -11.80
N GLU A 145 20.46 -5.63 -11.50
CA GLU A 145 21.74 -5.52 -10.78
C GLU A 145 21.60 -5.66 -9.26
N CYS A 146 20.46 -5.28 -8.69
CA CYS A 146 20.25 -5.23 -7.24
C CYS A 146 19.43 -6.41 -6.75
N ILE A 147 20.12 -7.39 -6.22
CA ILE A 147 19.60 -8.48 -5.37
C ILE A 147 18.75 -7.95 -4.17
N ASN A 148 18.72 -6.64 -3.95
CA ASN A 148 18.08 -5.98 -2.80
C ASN A 148 16.80 -5.21 -3.13
N ILE A 149 16.33 -5.14 -4.39
CA ILE A 149 15.02 -4.56 -4.70
C ILE A 149 13.97 -5.65 -4.52
N ILE A 150 13.06 -5.42 -3.58
CA ILE A 150 11.92 -6.31 -3.37
C ILE A 150 11.01 -6.20 -4.59
N PRO A 151 10.71 -7.29 -5.32
CA PRO A 151 9.90 -7.24 -6.54
C PRO A 151 8.42 -6.96 -6.28
N ASN A 152 8.00 -6.88 -5.02
CA ASN A 152 6.63 -6.68 -4.60
C ASN A 152 6.14 -5.23 -4.84
N ALA A 153 4.84 -5.05 -4.97
CA ALA A 153 4.24 -3.72 -5.11
C ALA A 153 4.18 -2.93 -3.79
N TRP A 154 4.10 -3.62 -2.65
CA TRP A 154 4.08 -3.02 -1.31
C TRP A 154 5.48 -2.53 -0.85
N GLY A 155 5.51 -1.74 0.22
CA GLY A 155 6.74 -1.14 0.75
C GLY A 155 7.36 -0.09 -0.20
N LYS A 156 6.57 0.48 -1.10
CA LYS A 156 7.00 1.49 -2.07
C LYS A 156 5.98 2.61 -2.19
N VAL A 157 6.49 3.79 -2.55
CA VAL A 157 5.69 4.93 -3.00
C VAL A 157 6.07 5.22 -4.44
N TYR A 158 5.07 5.40 -5.28
CA TYR A 158 5.18 5.60 -6.72
C TYR A 158 4.60 6.95 -7.11
N ARG A 159 5.18 7.64 -8.10
CA ARG A 159 4.46 8.71 -8.81
C ARG A 159 3.29 8.10 -9.56
N LYS A 160 2.09 8.67 -9.40
CA LYS A 160 0.88 8.18 -10.07
C LYS A 160 1.02 8.13 -11.59
N GLU A 161 1.83 9.00 -12.17
CA GLU A 161 2.07 9.07 -13.62
C GLU A 161 2.61 7.79 -14.22
N LEU A 162 3.33 6.97 -13.44
CA LEU A 162 3.83 5.67 -13.87
C LEU A 162 2.73 4.67 -14.25
N PHE A 163 1.48 4.92 -13.81
CA PHE A 163 0.34 4.03 -14.06
C PHE A 163 -0.55 4.48 -15.22
N LYS A 164 -0.25 5.62 -15.88
CA LYS A 164 -1.12 6.17 -16.95
C LYS A 164 -1.25 5.26 -18.17
N ASP A 165 -0.19 4.49 -18.50
CA ASP A 165 -0.11 3.66 -19.70
C ASP A 165 0.17 2.17 -19.40
N ARG A 166 0.20 1.76 -18.13
CA ARG A 166 0.52 0.39 -17.75
C ARG A 166 -0.65 -0.22 -16.98
N LYS A 167 -1.26 -1.25 -17.57
CA LYS A 167 -2.10 -2.19 -16.82
C LYS A 167 -1.14 -3.22 -16.21
N SER A 168 -1.18 -3.44 -14.89
CA SER A 168 -0.53 -4.62 -14.31
C SER A 168 -1.25 -5.84 -14.89
N THR A 169 -0.52 -6.73 -15.49
CA THR A 169 -1.01 -8.03 -15.97
C THR A 169 -0.88 -9.05 -14.86
#